data_f3f784afd66b7386152079c5a3868d96
#
_entry.id   f3f784afd66b7386152079c5a3868d96
#
_cell.length_a   1.000
_cell.length_b   1.000
_cell.length_c   1.000
_cell.angle_alpha   90.00
_cell.angle_beta   90.00
_cell.angle_gamma   90.00
#
_symmetry.space_group_name_H-M   'P 1'
#
loop_
_entity.id
_entity.type
_entity.pdbx_description
1 polymer ?
#
loop_
_entity_poly.entity_id
_entity_poly.type
_entity_poly.pdbx_seq_one_letter_code
_entity_poly.pdbx_strand_id
1 'polypeptide(L)'
;LYIHYYYNIDKAADDEKSFDRNLIELRRELETGKPVAEHEKAYKKYFTIKTTPVRGTKATINEQAVAKAKRYFGFFSLISNETMDAITALDIYRNKDVVEKAFGNLKERLNMRRLLVSSEQSLDGKLFVQFIALIYLSYIKKQM
;
A
#
# COMPACT_ATOMS: atom_id res chain seq x y z
N LEU A 1 -5.03 -22.86 5.74
CA LEU A 1 -5.01 -21.51 5.21
C LEU A 1 -5.84 -21.47 3.93
N TYR A 2 -6.71 -20.49 3.81
CA TYR A 2 -7.57 -20.26 2.66
C TYR A 2 -7.16 -18.95 1.99
N ILE A 3 -7.17 -18.93 0.66
CA ILE A 3 -6.77 -17.76 -0.12
C ILE A 3 -7.97 -17.30 -0.93
N HIS A 4 -8.34 -16.04 -0.75
CA HIS A 4 -9.44 -15.39 -1.47
C HIS A 4 -8.83 -14.39 -2.46
N TYR A 5 -9.26 -14.42 -3.72
CA TYR A 5 -8.78 -13.51 -4.77
C TYR A 5 -9.87 -12.51 -5.13
N TYR A 6 -9.45 -11.27 -5.29
CA TYR A 6 -10.34 -10.16 -5.64
C TYR A 6 -9.74 -9.35 -6.77
N TYR A 7 -10.62 -8.67 -7.48
CA TYR A 7 -10.25 -7.68 -8.48
C TYR A 7 -10.95 -6.36 -8.17
N ASN A 8 -10.19 -5.26 -8.23
CA ASN A 8 -10.69 -3.90 -8.03
C ASN A 8 -10.26 -3.04 -9.20
N ILE A 9 -11.22 -2.41 -9.87
CA ILE A 9 -11.00 -1.61 -11.08
C ILE A 9 -10.23 -0.32 -10.78
N ASP A 10 -10.52 0.34 -9.66
CA ASP A 10 -9.84 1.57 -9.25
C ASP A 10 -8.38 1.28 -8.93
N LYS A 11 -8.15 0.18 -8.20
CA LYS A 11 -6.79 -0.30 -7.94
C LYS A 11 -6.05 -0.64 -9.23
N ALA A 12 -6.70 -1.24 -10.22
CA ALA A 12 -6.07 -1.55 -11.51
C ALA A 12 -5.60 -0.27 -12.23
N ALA A 13 -6.43 0.77 -12.21
CA ALA A 13 -6.09 2.06 -12.79
C ALA A 13 -4.92 2.75 -12.05
N ASP A 14 -4.91 2.68 -10.73
CA ASP A 14 -3.83 3.23 -9.90
C ASP A 14 -2.51 2.45 -10.08
N ASP A 15 -2.57 1.12 -10.13
CA ASP A 15 -1.42 0.26 -10.40
C ASP A 15 -0.82 0.59 -11.79
N GLU A 16 -1.67 0.74 -12.82
CA GLU A 16 -1.23 1.09 -14.18
C GLU A 16 -0.57 2.47 -14.21
N LYS A 17 -1.22 3.48 -13.65
CA LYS A 17 -0.69 4.85 -13.59
C LYS A 17 0.65 4.92 -12.86
N SER A 18 0.79 4.20 -11.76
CA SER A 18 2.03 4.15 -10.98
C SER A 18 3.14 3.42 -11.74
N PHE A 19 2.80 2.32 -12.40
CA PHE A 19 3.73 1.55 -13.20
C PHE A 19 4.22 2.33 -14.43
N ASP A 20 3.33 2.98 -15.17
CA ASP A 20 3.70 3.79 -16.34
C ASP A 20 4.59 4.97 -15.94
N ARG A 21 4.33 5.61 -14.80
CA ARG A 21 5.20 6.65 -14.25
C ARG A 21 6.60 6.11 -13.94
N ASN A 22 6.68 4.95 -13.31
CA ASN A 22 7.96 4.30 -13.02
C ASN A 22 8.73 3.94 -14.31
N LEU A 23 8.04 3.46 -15.35
CA LEU A 23 8.69 3.17 -16.63
C LEU A 23 9.28 4.44 -17.29
N ILE A 24 8.58 5.57 -17.21
CA ILE A 24 9.07 6.85 -17.73
C ILE A 24 10.32 7.29 -16.95
N GLU A 25 10.33 7.15 -15.63
CA GLU A 25 11.46 7.50 -14.79
C GLU A 25 12.68 6.63 -15.07
N LEU A 26 12.50 5.31 -15.09
CA LEU A 26 13.55 4.34 -15.44
C LEU A 26 14.16 4.62 -16.83
N ARG A 27 13.33 4.92 -17.80
CA ARG A 27 13.78 5.29 -19.14
C ARG A 27 14.64 6.57 -19.13
N ARG A 28 14.18 7.58 -18.41
CA ARG A 28 14.89 8.85 -18.25
C ARG A 28 16.27 8.65 -17.61
N GLU A 29 16.36 7.83 -16.57
CA GLU A 29 17.64 7.50 -15.91
C GLU A 29 18.63 6.86 -16.88
N LEU A 30 18.18 5.91 -17.72
CA LEU A 30 18.99 5.25 -18.72
C LEU A 30 19.45 6.21 -19.82
N GLU A 31 18.55 7.05 -20.34
CA GLU A 31 18.83 7.97 -21.44
C GLU A 31 19.68 9.17 -21.00
N THR A 32 19.61 9.59 -19.74
CA THR A 32 20.45 10.65 -19.17
C THR A 32 21.83 10.17 -18.71
N GLY A 33 22.10 8.85 -18.76
CA GLY A 33 23.36 8.28 -18.34
C GLY A 33 23.60 8.30 -16.81
N LYS A 34 22.51 8.38 -16.02
CA LYS A 34 22.53 8.36 -14.55
C LYS A 34 21.73 7.18 -14.01
N PRO A 35 22.12 5.93 -14.33
CA PRO A 35 21.39 4.76 -13.83
C PRO A 35 21.56 4.63 -12.31
N VAL A 36 20.47 4.25 -11.63
CA VAL A 36 20.47 3.96 -10.21
C VAL A 36 20.69 2.47 -9.98
N ALA A 37 21.65 2.10 -9.14
CA ALA A 37 22.03 0.70 -8.92
C ALA A 37 20.86 -0.18 -8.44
N GLU A 38 19.96 0.38 -7.62
CA GLU A 38 18.77 -0.31 -7.10
C GLU A 38 17.77 -0.70 -8.20
N HIS A 39 17.78 0.04 -9.33
CA HIS A 39 16.87 -0.18 -10.46
C HIS A 39 17.44 -1.13 -11.54
N GLU A 40 18.64 -1.68 -11.38
CA GLU A 40 19.31 -2.52 -12.38
C GLU A 40 18.45 -3.70 -12.85
N LYS A 41 17.74 -4.37 -11.91
CA LYS A 41 16.83 -5.48 -12.25
C LYS A 41 15.64 -5.02 -13.09
N ALA A 42 15.12 -3.83 -12.83
CA ALA A 42 14.01 -3.24 -13.58
C ALA A 42 14.45 -2.85 -15.00
N TYR A 43 15.64 -2.26 -15.16
CA TYR A 43 16.19 -1.95 -16.47
C TYR A 43 16.31 -3.20 -17.34
N LYS A 44 16.93 -4.26 -16.84
CA LYS A 44 17.09 -5.53 -17.56
C LYS A 44 15.77 -6.19 -17.92
N LYS A 45 14.76 -6.02 -17.09
CA LYS A 45 13.43 -6.63 -17.27
C LYS A 45 12.58 -5.89 -18.30
N TYR A 46 12.53 -4.56 -18.20
CA TYR A 46 11.59 -3.75 -18.98
C TYR A 46 12.19 -3.04 -20.17
N PHE A 47 13.53 -3.00 -20.32
CA PHE A 47 14.17 -2.29 -21.40
C PHE A 47 15.22 -3.13 -22.14
N THR A 48 15.27 -2.93 -23.44
CA THR A 48 16.42 -3.32 -24.26
C THR A 48 17.28 -2.08 -24.48
N ILE A 49 18.53 -2.12 -24.00
CA ILE A 49 19.42 -0.98 -23.99
C ILE A 49 20.40 -1.12 -25.18
N LYS A 50 20.47 -0.10 -26.03
CA LYS A 50 21.47 0.02 -27.11
C LYS A 50 22.26 1.31 -26.91
N THR A 51 23.57 1.18 -26.69
CA THR A 51 24.48 2.31 -26.53
C THR A 51 25.33 2.42 -27.75
N THR A 52 25.41 3.60 -28.34
CA THR A 52 26.28 3.93 -29.48
C THR A 52 27.11 5.15 -29.15
N PRO A 53 28.39 5.19 -29.56
CA PRO A 53 29.31 6.31 -29.25
C PRO A 53 28.81 7.67 -29.72
N VAL A 54 28.04 7.70 -30.81
CA VAL A 54 27.60 8.94 -31.48
C VAL A 54 26.20 9.38 -31.01
N ARG A 55 25.30 8.43 -30.71
CA ARG A 55 23.90 8.70 -30.42
C ARG A 55 23.54 8.51 -28.94
N GLY A 56 24.50 8.14 -28.08
CA GLY A 56 24.26 7.85 -26.68
C GLY A 56 23.46 6.55 -26.43
N THR A 57 22.82 6.47 -25.28
CA THR A 57 22.06 5.31 -24.88
C THR A 57 20.57 5.48 -25.24
N LYS A 58 20.04 4.51 -25.98
CA LYS A 58 18.61 4.42 -26.31
C LYS A 58 17.99 3.23 -25.57
N ALA A 59 16.98 3.48 -24.76
CA ALA A 59 16.22 2.46 -24.05
C ALA A 59 14.90 2.20 -24.80
N THR A 60 14.72 0.97 -25.29
CA THR A 60 13.48 0.53 -25.96
C THR A 60 12.71 -0.36 -25.00
N ILE A 61 11.41 -0.11 -24.82
CA ILE A 61 10.53 -0.86 -23.93
C ILE A 61 10.37 -2.30 -24.43
N ASN A 62 10.45 -3.24 -23.50
CA ASN A 62 10.10 -4.64 -23.72
C ASN A 62 8.58 -4.80 -23.49
N GLU A 63 7.80 -4.71 -24.55
CA GLU A 63 6.33 -4.76 -24.50
C GLU A 63 5.80 -6.06 -23.90
N GLN A 64 6.47 -7.20 -24.13
CA GLN A 64 6.07 -8.48 -23.55
C GLN A 64 6.21 -8.48 -22.02
N ALA A 65 7.30 -7.93 -21.51
CA ALA A 65 7.51 -7.82 -20.06
C ALA A 65 6.53 -6.86 -19.40
N VAL A 66 6.20 -5.76 -20.08
CA VAL A 66 5.19 -4.78 -19.65
C VAL A 66 3.80 -5.41 -19.63
N ALA A 67 3.38 -6.08 -20.72
CA ALA A 67 2.10 -6.75 -20.80
C ALA A 67 1.95 -7.83 -19.70
N LYS A 68 3.03 -8.59 -19.46
CA LYS A 68 3.05 -9.59 -18.38
C LYS A 68 2.90 -8.95 -16.98
N ALA A 69 3.48 -7.80 -16.74
CA ALA A 69 3.33 -7.08 -15.47
C ALA A 69 1.91 -6.54 -15.30
N LYS A 70 1.35 -5.90 -16.34
CA LYS A 70 -0.01 -5.32 -16.32
C LYS A 70 -1.11 -6.37 -16.10
N ARG A 71 -0.86 -7.63 -16.43
CA ARG A 71 -1.82 -8.73 -16.26
C ARG A 71 -2.33 -8.90 -14.83
N TYR A 72 -1.55 -8.49 -13.83
CA TYR A 72 -1.88 -8.67 -12.42
C TYR A 72 -2.38 -7.40 -11.74
N PHE A 73 -2.53 -6.30 -12.47
CA PHE A 73 -3.01 -5.04 -11.91
C PHE A 73 -4.45 -5.17 -11.45
N GLY A 74 -4.77 -4.54 -10.33
CA GLY A 74 -6.09 -4.60 -9.71
C GLY A 74 -6.37 -5.86 -8.91
N PHE A 75 -5.56 -6.91 -9.05
CA PHE A 75 -5.72 -8.11 -8.24
C PHE A 75 -5.10 -7.94 -6.85
N PHE A 76 -5.77 -8.47 -5.85
CA PHE A 76 -5.25 -8.64 -4.51
C PHE A 76 -5.78 -9.93 -3.88
N SER A 77 -5.13 -10.41 -2.84
CA SER A 77 -5.54 -11.61 -2.14
C SER A 77 -5.61 -11.38 -0.64
N LEU A 78 -6.57 -12.05 0.01
CA LEU A 78 -6.67 -12.17 1.45
C LEU A 78 -6.39 -13.61 1.84
N ILE A 79 -5.72 -13.79 2.97
CA ILE A 79 -5.44 -15.11 3.53
C ILE A 79 -6.16 -15.20 4.87
N SER A 80 -6.94 -16.27 5.06
CA SER A 80 -7.62 -16.56 6.33
C SER A 80 -7.19 -17.92 6.87
N ASN A 81 -7.29 -18.08 8.17
CA ASN A 81 -7.10 -19.36 8.87
C ASN A 81 -8.42 -20.13 9.04
N GLU A 82 -9.54 -19.49 8.77
CA GLU A 82 -10.87 -20.07 8.87
C GLU A 82 -11.53 -20.20 7.50
N THR A 83 -12.44 -21.17 7.38
CA THR A 83 -13.26 -21.38 6.19
C THR A 83 -14.37 -20.36 6.16
N MET A 84 -14.39 -19.53 5.14
CA MET A 84 -15.44 -18.55 4.89
C MET A 84 -15.56 -18.29 3.39
N ASP A 85 -16.69 -17.73 2.96
CA ASP A 85 -16.83 -17.28 1.57
C ASP A 85 -16.05 -15.98 1.32
N ALA A 86 -15.82 -15.69 0.04
CA ALA A 86 -15.00 -14.54 -0.35
C ALA A 86 -15.63 -13.19 0.03
N ILE A 87 -16.96 -13.08 0.09
CA ILE A 87 -17.65 -11.84 0.45
C ILE A 87 -17.46 -11.58 1.93
N THR A 88 -17.70 -12.57 2.77
CA THR A 88 -17.48 -12.50 4.22
C THR A 88 -16.04 -12.15 4.55
N ALA A 89 -15.05 -12.77 3.89
CA ALA A 89 -13.64 -12.46 4.09
C ALA A 89 -13.32 -11.00 3.73
N LEU A 90 -13.90 -10.49 2.66
CA LEU A 90 -13.74 -9.09 2.25
C LEU A 90 -14.37 -8.12 3.24
N ASP A 91 -15.55 -8.43 3.75
CA ASP A 91 -16.25 -7.59 4.73
C ASP A 91 -15.51 -7.52 6.07
N ILE A 92 -14.97 -8.65 6.55
CA ILE A 92 -14.09 -8.67 7.72
C ILE A 92 -12.85 -7.80 7.49
N TYR A 93 -12.22 -7.92 6.32
CA TYR A 93 -11.06 -7.11 5.98
C TYR A 93 -11.39 -5.60 5.93
N ARG A 94 -12.53 -5.23 5.35
CA ARG A 94 -12.99 -3.83 5.30
C ARG A 94 -13.30 -3.26 6.68
N ASN A 95 -13.79 -4.08 7.60
CA ASN A 95 -14.03 -3.68 8.98
C ASN A 95 -12.75 -3.33 9.75
N LYS A 96 -11.56 -3.74 9.28
CA LYS A 96 -10.26 -3.30 9.77
C LYS A 96 -10.13 -1.77 9.74
N ASP A 97 -10.74 -1.09 8.76
CA ASP A 97 -10.76 0.37 8.66
C ASP A 97 -11.36 1.03 9.91
N VAL A 98 -12.34 0.38 10.57
CA VAL A 98 -12.91 0.82 11.84
C VAL A 98 -11.84 0.84 12.93
N VAL A 99 -11.02 -0.21 12.99
CA VAL A 99 -9.91 -0.32 13.95
C VAL A 99 -8.83 0.72 13.68
N GLU A 100 -8.44 0.88 12.42
CA GLU A 100 -7.46 1.90 12.02
C GLU A 100 -7.93 3.32 12.34
N LYS A 101 -9.20 3.64 12.09
CA LYS A 101 -9.83 4.91 12.47
C LYS A 101 -9.88 5.09 14.00
N ALA A 102 -10.12 4.01 14.74
CA ALA A 102 -10.10 4.03 16.20
C ALA A 102 -8.68 4.39 16.72
N PHE A 103 -7.64 3.75 16.20
CA PHE A 103 -6.25 4.07 16.53
C PHE A 103 -5.84 5.49 16.08
N GLY A 104 -6.31 5.95 14.93
CA GLY A 104 -6.14 7.34 14.48
C GLY A 104 -6.74 8.34 15.47
N ASN A 105 -7.97 8.10 15.93
CA ASN A 105 -8.63 8.95 16.94
C ASN A 105 -7.86 8.95 18.27
N LEU A 106 -7.38 7.78 18.73
CA LEU A 106 -6.56 7.69 19.93
C LEU A 106 -5.28 8.53 19.81
N LYS A 107 -4.56 8.40 18.71
CA LYS A 107 -3.28 9.08 18.49
C LYS A 107 -3.44 10.59 18.30
N GLU A 108 -4.43 11.02 17.53
CA GLU A 108 -4.52 12.41 17.06
C GLU A 108 -5.48 13.25 17.88
N ARG A 109 -6.61 12.70 18.30
CA ARG A 109 -7.63 13.44 19.04
C ARG A 109 -7.51 13.28 20.56
N LEU A 110 -7.08 12.13 21.03
CA LEU A 110 -6.89 11.84 22.45
C LEU A 110 -5.45 11.96 22.91
N ASN A 111 -4.57 12.50 22.05
CA ASN A 111 -3.17 12.84 22.35
C ASN A 111 -2.32 11.65 22.84
N MET A 112 -2.55 10.44 22.29
CA MET A 112 -1.79 9.24 22.64
C MET A 112 -0.47 9.06 21.89
N ARG A 113 -0.03 10.02 21.06
CA ARG A 113 1.27 9.94 20.38
C ARG A 113 2.44 9.85 21.34
N ARG A 114 2.30 10.44 22.56
CA ARG A 114 3.28 10.35 23.64
C ARG A 114 2.54 10.09 24.94
N LEU A 115 2.88 9.00 25.60
CA LEU A 115 2.19 8.61 26.82
C LEU A 115 2.51 9.51 28.00
N LEU A 116 3.69 10.13 28.07
CA LEU A 116 4.09 11.12 29.08
C LEU A 116 3.65 10.74 30.50
N VAL A 117 3.84 9.49 30.88
CA VAL A 117 3.50 8.96 32.21
C VAL A 117 4.74 8.37 32.87
N SER A 118 4.86 8.52 34.18
CA SER A 118 6.04 8.13 34.96
C SER A 118 5.88 6.81 35.70
N SER A 119 4.67 6.22 35.72
CA SER A 119 4.40 4.94 36.39
C SER A 119 3.43 4.08 35.59
N GLU A 120 3.49 2.78 35.84
CA GLU A 120 2.62 1.78 35.23
C GLU A 120 1.15 2.01 35.59
N GLN A 121 0.86 2.33 36.84
CA GLN A 121 -0.48 2.68 37.31
C GLN A 121 -1.05 3.92 36.60
N SER A 122 -0.23 4.93 36.35
CA SER A 122 -0.64 6.12 35.60
C SER A 122 -0.88 5.80 34.13
N LEU A 123 -0.14 4.83 33.57
CA LEU A 123 -0.33 4.33 32.21
C LEU A 123 -1.69 3.63 32.10
N ASP A 124 -1.99 2.70 33.00
CA ASP A 124 -3.24 1.96 33.02
C ASP A 124 -4.45 2.88 33.17
N GLY A 125 -4.39 3.83 34.10
CA GLY A 125 -5.42 4.83 34.28
C GLY A 125 -5.66 5.68 33.01
N LYS A 126 -4.57 6.12 32.38
CA LYS A 126 -4.66 6.88 31.14
C LYS A 126 -5.25 6.07 29.99
N LEU A 127 -4.83 4.82 29.82
CA LEU A 127 -5.35 3.91 28.81
C LEU A 127 -6.85 3.65 29.01
N PHE A 128 -7.25 3.43 30.27
CA PHE A 128 -8.66 3.20 30.62
C PHE A 128 -9.55 4.40 30.27
N VAL A 129 -9.17 5.61 30.69
CA VAL A 129 -9.92 6.84 30.40
C VAL A 129 -10.02 7.06 28.89
N GLN A 130 -8.95 6.83 28.15
CA GLN A 130 -8.94 7.00 26.69
C GLN A 130 -9.76 5.93 25.98
N PHE A 131 -9.80 4.71 26.49
CA PHE A 131 -10.68 3.67 25.97
C PHE A 131 -12.17 4.05 26.12
N ILE A 132 -12.56 4.56 27.28
CA ILE A 132 -13.92 5.08 27.52
C ILE A 132 -14.24 6.24 26.56
N ALA A 133 -13.30 7.19 26.39
CA ALA A 133 -13.46 8.31 25.45
C ALA A 133 -13.62 7.84 24.00
N LEU A 134 -12.91 6.78 23.61
CA LEU A 134 -13.03 6.19 22.28
C LEU A 134 -14.41 5.56 22.05
N ILE A 135 -14.98 4.89 23.06
CA ILE A 135 -16.35 4.34 23.02
C ILE A 135 -17.35 5.47 22.77
N TYR A 136 -17.25 6.57 23.53
CA TYR A 136 -18.13 7.73 23.36
C TYR A 136 -17.98 8.37 21.96
N LEU A 137 -16.77 8.58 21.50
CA LEU A 137 -16.53 9.12 20.15
C LEU A 137 -17.11 8.22 19.05
N SER A 138 -16.96 6.91 19.20
CA SER A 138 -17.49 5.93 18.25
C SER A 138 -19.02 5.93 18.24
N TYR A 139 -19.63 6.04 19.41
CA TYR A 139 -21.10 6.11 19.57
C TYR A 139 -21.66 7.40 18.94
N ILE A 140 -21.08 8.55 19.26
CA ILE A 140 -21.51 9.86 18.69
C ILE A 140 -21.42 9.85 17.17
N LYS A 141 -20.31 9.34 16.61
CA LYS A 141 -20.15 9.26 15.16
C LYS A 141 -21.15 8.33 14.47
N LYS A 142 -21.66 7.34 15.17
CA LYS A 142 -22.70 6.44 14.64
C LYS A 142 -24.06 7.10 14.59
N GLN A 143 -24.31 8.08 15.47
CA GLN A 143 -25.59 8.79 15.57
C GLN A 143 -25.68 10.03 14.66
N MET A 144 -24.52 10.53 14.18
CA MET A 144 -24.45 11.63 13.21
C MET A 144 -24.51 11.12 11.78
#